data_a5e1260e1dfbab228c900c503fb52855
#
_entry.id   a5e1260e1dfbab228c900c503fb52855
#
_cell.length_a   1.000
_cell.length_b   1.000
_cell.length_c   1.000
_cell.angle_alpha   90.00
_cell.angle_beta   90.00
_cell.angle_gamma   90.00
#
_symmetry.space_group_name_H-M   'P 1'
#
loop_
_entity.id
_entity.type
_entity.pdbx_description
1 polymer ?
#
loop_
_entity_poly.entity_id
_entity_poly.type
_entity_poly.pdbx_seq_one_letter_code
_entity_poly.pdbx_strand_id
1 'polypeptide(L)'
;ALHSIVRFTALMDAGSSPSGHVAAEVRRRRQQRDWTLDVAAARLGVSRRLLAQIEAGQANPSLSTLLSIASGFDISLVELLAGADKPTITLQPDNASAPVLWSGDHGCEARLLVGSDPLELWEWTLGPGDERRAEAHRTNSREVLLVTNGTVTVSVGAAEPVEVRAGQSAMFRADEPHSYRNDTDTTTRFVLAVHEPSGGV
;
A
#
# COMPACT_ATOMS: atom_id res chain seq x y z
N ALA A 1 -17.83 5.57 9.52
CA ALA A 1 -17.27 4.41 8.82
C ALA A 1 -17.60 4.54 7.34
N LEU A 2 -16.79 5.30 6.60
CA LEU A 2 -16.94 5.41 5.14
C LEU A 2 -16.04 4.36 4.49
N HIS A 3 -16.65 3.54 3.64
CA HIS A 3 -15.98 2.52 2.86
C HIS A 3 -15.16 3.19 1.76
N SER A 4 -13.83 3.24 1.92
CA SER A 4 -12.93 3.59 0.81
C SER A 4 -13.04 2.52 -0.27
N ILE A 5 -13.70 2.86 -1.37
CA ILE A 5 -13.77 1.99 -2.55
C ILE A 5 -12.51 2.24 -3.38
N VAL A 6 -11.60 1.31 -3.33
CA VAL A 6 -10.39 1.31 -4.18
C VAL A 6 -10.79 0.90 -5.60
N ARG A 7 -10.62 1.78 -6.58
CA ARG A 7 -10.74 1.41 -8.00
C ARG A 7 -9.37 1.00 -8.55
N PHE A 8 -9.25 -0.26 -8.83
CA PHE A 8 -8.03 -0.91 -9.31
C PHE A 8 -8.02 -0.95 -10.84
N THR A 9 -7.45 0.00 -11.54
CA THR A 9 -7.60 0.01 -13.01
C THR A 9 -6.31 0.21 -13.83
N ALA A 10 -5.13 0.35 -13.27
CA ALA A 10 -4.01 0.85 -14.07
C ALA A 10 -2.63 0.19 -13.91
N LEU A 11 -2.50 -1.00 -13.36
CA LEU A 11 -1.16 -1.61 -13.18
C LEU A 11 -0.84 -2.73 -14.17
N MET A 12 -1.67 -2.98 -15.20
CA MET A 12 -1.57 -4.19 -15.99
C MET A 12 -1.70 -3.97 -17.49
N ASP A 13 -0.97 -4.80 -18.26
CA ASP A 13 -1.12 -4.99 -19.70
C ASP A 13 -2.59 -5.16 -20.13
N ALA A 14 -2.92 -4.71 -21.33
CA ALA A 14 -4.25 -4.54 -21.89
C ALA A 14 -5.12 -5.83 -22.06
N GLY A 15 -4.90 -6.85 -21.23
CA GLY A 15 -5.60 -8.15 -21.36
C GLY A 15 -6.20 -8.74 -20.09
N SER A 16 -5.87 -8.26 -18.88
CA SER A 16 -6.44 -8.84 -17.66
C SER A 16 -6.84 -7.76 -16.66
N SER A 17 -8.01 -7.92 -16.03
CA SER A 17 -8.47 -7.00 -15.00
C SER A 17 -7.57 -7.13 -13.75
N PRO A 18 -7.27 -6.05 -13.04
CA PRO A 18 -6.45 -6.07 -11.82
C PRO A 18 -6.97 -7.04 -10.74
N SER A 19 -8.28 -7.17 -10.63
CA SER A 19 -8.93 -8.15 -9.76
C SER A 19 -8.63 -9.59 -10.18
N GLY A 20 -8.42 -9.86 -11.47
CA GLY A 20 -8.05 -11.17 -11.99
C GLY A 20 -6.64 -11.60 -11.59
N HIS A 21 -5.67 -10.68 -11.56
CA HIS A 21 -4.29 -10.97 -11.14
C HIS A 21 -4.20 -11.26 -9.64
N VAL A 22 -4.80 -10.40 -8.81
CA VAL A 22 -4.86 -10.65 -7.36
C VAL A 22 -5.54 -11.98 -7.08
N ALA A 23 -6.63 -12.29 -7.76
CA ALA A 23 -7.35 -13.56 -7.62
C ALA A 23 -6.44 -14.77 -7.91
N ALA A 24 -5.74 -14.72 -9.05
CA ALA A 24 -4.83 -15.78 -9.48
C ALA A 24 -3.65 -15.94 -8.50
N GLU A 25 -3.05 -14.83 -8.06
CA GLU A 25 -1.90 -14.83 -7.17
C GLU A 25 -2.25 -15.35 -5.77
N VAL A 26 -3.35 -14.88 -5.19
CA VAL A 26 -3.85 -15.37 -3.90
C VAL A 26 -4.11 -16.87 -3.96
N ARG A 27 -4.82 -17.33 -5.00
CA ARG A 27 -5.10 -18.76 -5.21
C ARG A 27 -3.83 -19.57 -5.36
N ARG A 28 -2.88 -19.13 -6.20
CA ARG A 28 -1.60 -19.79 -6.44
C ARG A 28 -0.81 -19.96 -5.14
N ARG A 29 -0.66 -18.89 -4.35
CA ARG A 29 0.10 -18.91 -3.09
C ARG A 29 -0.55 -19.79 -2.03
N ARG A 30 -1.87 -19.78 -1.94
CA ARG A 30 -2.60 -20.70 -1.05
C ARG A 30 -2.33 -22.14 -1.44
N GLN A 31 -2.45 -22.47 -2.73
CA GLN A 31 -2.23 -23.84 -3.22
C GLN A 31 -0.79 -24.31 -3.03
N GLN A 32 0.21 -23.44 -3.28
CA GLN A 32 1.62 -23.77 -3.04
C GLN A 32 1.95 -24.08 -1.57
N ARG A 33 1.11 -23.65 -0.63
CA ARG A 33 1.25 -23.92 0.80
C ARG A 33 0.33 -25.06 1.27
N ASP A 34 -0.38 -25.70 0.37
CA ASP A 34 -1.39 -26.73 0.66
C ASP A 34 -2.45 -26.28 1.68
N TRP A 35 -2.77 -24.99 1.69
CA TRP A 35 -3.77 -24.45 2.60
C TRP A 35 -5.18 -24.66 2.04
N THR A 36 -6.10 -25.14 2.89
CA THR A 36 -7.54 -25.05 2.61
C THR A 36 -7.98 -23.59 2.66
N LEU A 37 -9.17 -23.26 2.13
CA LEU A 37 -9.74 -21.91 2.25
C LEU A 37 -9.91 -21.47 3.71
N ASP A 38 -10.25 -22.40 4.61
CA ASP A 38 -10.43 -22.09 6.03
C ASP A 38 -9.10 -21.75 6.71
N VAL A 39 -8.06 -22.54 6.45
CA VAL A 39 -6.71 -22.30 6.97
C VAL A 39 -6.15 -20.99 6.43
N ALA A 40 -6.30 -20.75 5.13
CA ALA A 40 -5.83 -19.53 4.52
C ALA A 40 -6.57 -18.30 5.08
N ALA A 41 -7.89 -18.33 5.17
CA ALA A 41 -8.69 -17.25 5.70
C ALA A 41 -8.25 -16.83 7.11
N ALA A 42 -8.03 -17.84 7.99
CA ALA A 42 -7.54 -17.60 9.34
C ALA A 42 -6.15 -16.97 9.37
N ARG A 43 -5.20 -17.45 8.52
CA ARG A 43 -3.83 -16.92 8.45
C ARG A 43 -3.74 -15.53 7.81
N LEU A 44 -4.61 -15.26 6.84
CA LEU A 44 -4.65 -13.98 6.11
C LEU A 44 -5.50 -12.91 6.82
N GLY A 45 -6.14 -13.25 7.95
CA GLY A 45 -6.95 -12.31 8.72
C GLY A 45 -8.23 -11.86 7.99
N VAL A 46 -8.78 -12.68 7.08
CA VAL A 46 -10.00 -12.39 6.31
C VAL A 46 -11.06 -13.46 6.52
N SER A 47 -12.32 -13.15 6.22
CA SER A 47 -13.35 -14.20 6.28
C SER A 47 -13.18 -15.19 5.11
N ARG A 48 -13.53 -16.47 5.35
CA ARG A 48 -13.54 -17.51 4.30
C ARG A 48 -14.36 -17.10 3.07
N ARG A 49 -15.49 -16.43 3.29
CA ARG A 49 -16.37 -15.95 2.22
C ARG A 49 -15.65 -14.87 1.38
N LEU A 50 -15.02 -13.90 2.03
CA LEU A 50 -14.27 -12.84 1.35
C LEU A 50 -13.10 -13.43 0.56
N LEU A 51 -12.34 -14.36 1.14
CA LEU A 51 -11.24 -15.02 0.45
C LEU A 51 -11.72 -15.77 -0.81
N ALA A 52 -12.80 -16.51 -0.71
CA ALA A 52 -13.38 -17.21 -1.84
C ALA A 52 -13.83 -16.26 -2.96
N GLN A 53 -14.43 -15.12 -2.60
CA GLN A 53 -14.81 -14.07 -3.57
C GLN A 53 -13.58 -13.40 -4.20
N ILE A 54 -12.50 -13.17 -3.44
CA ILE A 54 -11.24 -12.64 -3.97
C ILE A 54 -10.65 -13.62 -4.98
N GLU A 55 -10.51 -14.91 -4.62
CA GLU A 55 -9.97 -15.92 -5.52
C GLU A 55 -10.83 -16.17 -6.78
N ALA A 56 -12.11 -15.84 -6.73
CA ALA A 56 -13.02 -15.88 -7.87
C ALA A 56 -12.99 -14.59 -8.73
N GLY A 57 -12.21 -13.56 -8.32
CA GLY A 57 -12.21 -12.25 -8.98
C GLY A 57 -13.52 -11.48 -8.83
N GLN A 58 -14.36 -11.84 -7.85
CA GLN A 58 -15.70 -11.27 -7.64
C GLN A 58 -15.73 -10.24 -6.49
N ALA A 59 -14.59 -9.98 -5.84
CA ALA A 59 -14.47 -8.98 -4.80
C ALA A 59 -13.50 -7.88 -5.22
N ASN A 60 -13.75 -6.68 -4.71
CA ASN A 60 -12.80 -5.57 -4.75
C ASN A 60 -12.31 -5.30 -3.32
N PRO A 61 -11.20 -5.96 -2.89
CA PRO A 61 -10.72 -5.84 -1.53
C PRO A 61 -10.19 -4.43 -1.24
N SER A 62 -10.39 -3.95 -0.03
CA SER A 62 -9.81 -2.69 0.44
C SER A 62 -8.28 -2.79 0.54
N LEU A 63 -7.58 -1.65 0.58
CA LEU A 63 -6.13 -1.63 0.80
C LEU A 63 -5.75 -2.37 2.10
N SER A 64 -6.50 -2.18 3.18
CA SER A 64 -6.25 -2.89 4.44
C SER A 64 -6.40 -4.41 4.29
N THR A 65 -7.37 -4.86 3.50
CA THR A 65 -7.53 -6.29 3.18
C THR A 65 -6.35 -6.83 2.37
N LEU A 66 -5.89 -6.06 1.36
CA LEU A 66 -4.73 -6.44 0.54
C LEU A 66 -3.45 -6.52 1.38
N LEU A 67 -3.23 -5.55 2.28
CA LEU A 67 -2.10 -5.55 3.21
C LEU A 67 -2.16 -6.75 4.17
N SER A 68 -3.33 -7.08 4.72
CA SER A 68 -3.51 -8.28 5.55
C SER A 68 -3.16 -9.55 4.79
N ILE A 69 -3.61 -9.67 3.54
CA ILE A 69 -3.33 -10.82 2.68
C ILE A 69 -1.82 -10.90 2.37
N ALA A 70 -1.20 -9.79 1.99
CA ALA A 70 0.22 -9.73 1.70
C ALA A 70 1.05 -10.15 2.93
N SER A 71 0.75 -9.57 4.09
CA SER A 71 1.38 -9.93 5.37
C SER A 71 1.20 -11.41 5.72
N GLY A 72 0.00 -11.94 5.57
CA GLY A 72 -0.27 -13.35 5.88
C GLY A 72 0.41 -14.35 4.94
N PHE A 73 0.77 -13.92 3.73
CA PHE A 73 1.62 -14.66 2.80
C PHE A 73 3.12 -14.37 2.94
N ASP A 74 3.48 -13.42 3.79
CA ASP A 74 4.86 -12.95 3.96
C ASP A 74 5.48 -12.38 2.68
N ILE A 75 4.73 -11.50 2.01
CA ILE A 75 5.13 -10.80 0.77
C ILE A 75 4.81 -9.32 0.87
N SER A 76 5.41 -8.52 -0.01
CA SER A 76 5.01 -7.11 -0.15
C SER A 76 3.66 -6.98 -0.86
N LEU A 77 3.00 -5.83 -0.69
CA LEU A 77 1.79 -5.50 -1.44
C LEU A 77 2.05 -5.52 -2.95
N VAL A 78 3.19 -5.00 -3.38
CA VAL A 78 3.58 -4.98 -4.80
C VAL A 78 3.72 -6.39 -5.36
N GLU A 79 4.30 -7.31 -4.61
CA GLU A 79 4.41 -8.71 -5.03
C GLU A 79 3.05 -9.37 -5.17
N LEU A 80 2.10 -9.04 -4.30
CA LEU A 80 0.71 -9.50 -4.42
C LEU A 80 0.03 -8.95 -5.68
N LEU A 81 0.36 -7.72 -6.08
CA LEU A 81 -0.27 -7.02 -7.19
C LEU A 81 0.38 -7.32 -8.54
N ALA A 82 1.70 -7.48 -8.61
CA ALA A 82 2.47 -7.60 -9.84
C ALA A 82 2.51 -9.03 -10.45
N GLY A 83 2.18 -10.05 -9.66
CA GLY A 83 2.30 -11.44 -10.11
C GLY A 83 3.75 -11.93 -10.26
N ALA A 84 3.94 -13.07 -10.95
CA ALA A 84 5.24 -13.77 -11.02
C ALA A 84 6.23 -13.17 -12.02
N ASP A 85 5.79 -12.46 -13.05
CA ASP A 85 6.65 -11.87 -14.07
C ASP A 85 7.06 -10.45 -13.68
N LYS A 86 8.28 -10.29 -13.20
CA LYS A 86 8.87 -8.98 -12.86
C LYS A 86 9.67 -8.46 -14.04
N PRO A 87 9.28 -7.36 -14.70
CA PRO A 87 10.09 -6.74 -15.74
C PRO A 87 11.40 -6.18 -15.13
N THR A 88 12.49 -6.21 -15.91
CA THR A 88 13.77 -5.63 -15.50
C THR A 88 13.67 -4.13 -15.27
N ILE A 89 12.80 -3.44 -16.01
CA ILE A 89 12.51 -2.01 -15.86
C ILE A 89 11.00 -1.83 -15.90
N THR A 90 10.44 -1.18 -14.87
CA THR A 90 9.05 -0.74 -14.82
C THR A 90 9.00 0.76 -14.98
N LEU A 91 8.25 1.24 -15.96
CA LEU A 91 8.00 2.67 -16.18
C LEU A 91 6.54 3.00 -15.86
N GLN A 92 6.32 3.95 -14.96
CA GLN A 92 5.04 4.62 -14.81
C GLN A 92 5.03 5.86 -15.70
N PRO A 93 4.31 5.86 -16.83
CA PRO A 93 4.42 6.93 -17.82
C PRO A 93 3.80 8.26 -17.36
N ASP A 94 2.82 8.19 -16.47
CA ASP A 94 2.13 9.33 -15.90
C ASP A 94 1.63 8.98 -14.49
N ASN A 95 2.11 9.72 -13.50
CA ASN A 95 1.72 9.51 -12.10
C ASN A 95 0.21 9.72 -11.87
N ALA A 96 -0.42 10.62 -12.63
CA ALA A 96 -1.86 10.86 -12.50
C ALA A 96 -2.69 9.64 -12.93
N SER A 97 -2.14 8.76 -13.78
CA SER A 97 -2.77 7.49 -14.18
C SER A 97 -2.48 6.33 -13.22
N ALA A 98 -1.57 6.51 -12.26
CA ALA A 98 -1.27 5.48 -11.27
C ALA A 98 -2.50 5.18 -10.40
N PRO A 99 -2.69 3.92 -9.97
CA PRO A 99 -3.85 3.54 -9.20
C PRO A 99 -3.89 4.24 -7.85
N VAL A 100 -5.05 4.81 -7.50
CA VAL A 100 -5.33 5.29 -6.16
C VAL A 100 -5.67 4.08 -5.31
N LEU A 101 -4.79 3.73 -4.37
CA LEU A 101 -4.99 2.59 -3.47
C LEU A 101 -5.59 2.99 -2.12
N TRP A 102 -5.54 4.27 -1.79
CA TRP A 102 -6.22 4.82 -0.63
C TRP A 102 -6.79 6.19 -0.97
N SER A 103 -7.98 6.49 -0.44
CA SER A 103 -8.60 7.81 -0.49
C SER A 103 -9.27 8.10 0.85
N GLY A 104 -9.11 9.33 1.32
CA GLY A 104 -9.75 9.88 2.51
C GLY A 104 -10.74 10.96 2.17
N ASP A 105 -11.12 11.74 3.17
CA ASP A 105 -11.95 12.93 3.00
C ASP A 105 -11.11 14.08 2.37
N HIS A 106 -11.78 15.15 1.94
CA HIS A 106 -11.16 16.38 1.43
C HIS A 106 -10.16 16.21 0.26
N GLY A 107 -10.31 15.14 -0.54
CA GLY A 107 -9.43 14.89 -1.67
C GLY A 107 -8.10 14.24 -1.32
N CYS A 108 -7.99 13.67 -0.12
CA CYS A 108 -6.83 12.87 0.25
C CYS A 108 -6.74 11.60 -0.57
N GLU A 109 -5.56 11.30 -1.07
CA GLU A 109 -5.30 10.08 -1.82
C GLU A 109 -3.85 9.60 -1.71
N ALA A 110 -3.66 8.30 -1.89
CA ALA A 110 -2.36 7.69 -2.08
C ALA A 110 -2.36 6.85 -3.36
N ARG A 111 -1.36 7.10 -4.20
CA ARG A 111 -1.12 6.39 -5.44
C ARG A 111 0.15 5.57 -5.33
N LEU A 112 0.08 4.30 -5.69
CA LEU A 112 1.28 3.49 -5.88
C LEU A 112 1.81 3.78 -7.27
N LEU A 113 2.96 4.44 -7.35
CA LEU A 113 3.57 4.82 -8.62
C LEU A 113 4.26 3.63 -9.27
N VAL A 114 5.24 3.08 -8.59
CA VAL A 114 5.97 1.87 -8.99
C VAL A 114 6.42 1.11 -7.76
N GLY A 115 6.69 -0.18 -7.91
CA GLY A 115 7.26 -0.95 -6.83
C GLY A 115 7.63 -2.35 -7.25
N SER A 116 8.57 -2.91 -6.52
CA SER A 116 8.92 -4.32 -6.52
C SER A 116 9.50 -4.64 -5.16
N ASP A 117 9.22 -5.84 -4.64
CA ASP A 117 9.81 -6.28 -3.39
C ASP A 117 11.35 -6.07 -3.39
N PRO A 118 11.93 -5.41 -2.38
CA PRO A 118 11.30 -4.88 -1.16
C PRO A 118 10.96 -3.38 -1.20
N LEU A 119 10.85 -2.75 -2.37
CA LEU A 119 10.72 -1.30 -2.53
C LEU A 119 9.40 -0.90 -3.17
N GLU A 120 8.77 0.16 -2.63
CA GLU A 120 7.56 0.79 -3.17
C GLU A 120 7.77 2.31 -3.25
N LEU A 121 7.21 2.94 -4.28
CA LEU A 121 7.19 4.39 -4.42
C LEU A 121 5.74 4.85 -4.53
N TRP A 122 5.36 5.75 -3.64
CA TRP A 122 4.02 6.28 -3.50
C TRP A 122 4.00 7.79 -3.71
N GLU A 123 2.90 8.30 -4.21
CA GLU A 123 2.55 9.72 -4.15
C GLU A 123 1.36 9.91 -3.23
N TRP A 124 1.49 10.84 -2.29
CA TRP A 124 0.49 11.17 -1.29
C TRP A 124 0.02 12.60 -1.44
N THR A 125 -1.29 12.78 -1.33
CA THR A 125 -1.96 14.07 -1.22
C THR A 125 -2.76 14.09 0.07
N LEU A 126 -2.54 15.08 0.94
CA LEU A 126 -3.31 15.33 2.15
C LEU A 126 -3.96 16.71 2.08
N GLY A 127 -5.26 16.76 2.27
CA GLY A 127 -6.01 18.01 2.41
C GLY A 127 -5.73 18.71 3.75
N PRO A 128 -6.23 19.95 3.94
CA PRO A 128 -6.09 20.67 5.19
C PRO A 128 -6.66 19.92 6.39
N GLY A 129 -5.87 19.78 7.45
CA GLY A 129 -6.26 19.12 8.68
C GLY A 129 -6.34 17.59 8.63
N ASP A 130 -6.02 16.98 7.49
CA ASP A 130 -6.08 15.53 7.35
C ASP A 130 -4.88 14.83 7.97
N GLU A 131 -5.14 13.61 8.46
CA GLU A 131 -4.14 12.71 9.02
C GLU A 131 -4.30 11.30 8.44
N ARG A 132 -3.20 10.72 8.01
CA ARG A 132 -3.09 9.29 7.73
C ARG A 132 -2.28 8.60 8.83
N ARG A 133 -2.93 7.66 9.53
CA ARG A 133 -2.28 6.78 10.51
C ARG A 133 -1.98 5.43 9.87
N ALA A 134 -0.78 4.95 10.09
CA ALA A 134 -0.32 3.63 9.64
C ALA A 134 0.08 2.79 10.86
N GLU A 135 -0.27 1.52 10.83
CA GLU A 135 0.23 0.53 11.77
C GLU A 135 1.72 0.26 11.47
N ALA A 136 2.42 -0.35 12.44
CA ALA A 136 3.79 -0.79 12.24
C ALA A 136 3.89 -1.76 11.05
N HIS A 137 4.81 -1.47 10.14
CA HIS A 137 5.24 -2.39 9.09
C HIS A 137 6.08 -3.54 9.69
N ARG A 138 6.61 -4.40 8.85
CA ARG A 138 7.52 -5.47 9.26
C ARG A 138 8.79 -4.91 9.94
N THR A 139 9.40 -5.71 10.78
CA THR A 139 10.67 -5.38 11.44
C THR A 139 11.72 -4.93 10.43
N ASN A 140 12.44 -3.86 10.75
CA ASN A 140 13.45 -3.20 9.92
C ASN A 140 12.90 -2.47 8.69
N SER A 141 11.60 -2.28 8.56
CA SER A 141 11.05 -1.40 7.53
C SER A 141 11.49 0.05 7.72
N ARG A 142 11.69 0.74 6.62
CA ARG A 142 12.10 2.16 6.57
C ARG A 142 11.25 2.88 5.54
N GLU A 143 10.99 4.13 5.85
CA GLU A 143 10.38 5.05 4.90
C GLU A 143 11.24 6.29 4.71
N VAL A 144 11.23 6.78 3.47
CA VAL A 144 11.86 8.03 3.08
C VAL A 144 10.81 8.87 2.37
N LEU A 145 10.53 10.06 2.89
CA LEU A 145 9.62 10.98 2.23
C LEU A 145 10.36 12.22 1.72
N LEU A 146 9.88 12.75 0.62
CA LEU A 146 10.26 14.04 0.05
C LEU A 146 8.99 14.87 -0.12
N VAL A 147 8.88 15.97 0.59
CA VAL A 147 7.74 16.90 0.41
C VAL A 147 7.94 17.71 -0.86
N THR A 148 6.99 17.60 -1.78
CA THR A 148 7.01 18.32 -3.06
C THR A 148 6.18 19.62 -3.02
N ASN A 149 5.18 19.68 -2.14
CA ASN A 149 4.36 20.87 -1.93
C ASN A 149 3.79 20.90 -0.51
N GLY A 150 3.74 22.08 0.12
CA GLY A 150 3.18 22.26 1.46
C GLY A 150 4.10 21.77 2.57
N THR A 151 3.50 21.27 3.64
CA THR A 151 4.18 20.84 4.85
C THR A 151 3.47 19.61 5.42
N VAL A 152 4.22 18.62 5.86
CA VAL A 152 3.69 17.42 6.55
C VAL A 152 4.34 17.27 7.91
N THR A 153 3.55 16.98 8.94
CA THR A 153 4.04 16.55 10.25
C THR A 153 4.11 15.03 10.28
N VAL A 154 5.30 14.49 10.52
CA VAL A 154 5.56 13.05 10.65
C VAL A 154 5.69 12.71 12.12
N SER A 155 4.94 11.71 12.58
CA SER A 155 5.03 11.17 13.95
C SER A 155 5.39 9.68 13.87
N VAL A 156 6.29 9.20 14.74
CA VAL A 156 6.72 7.79 14.79
C VAL A 156 6.82 7.34 16.24
N GLY A 157 6.04 6.34 16.62
CA GLY A 157 6.03 5.80 17.98
C GLY A 157 5.86 6.90 19.05
N ALA A 158 6.80 6.95 19.99
CA ALA A 158 6.84 7.95 21.06
C ALA A 158 7.81 9.11 20.78
N ALA A 159 8.39 9.21 19.56
CA ALA A 159 9.29 10.29 19.21
C ALA A 159 8.54 11.62 19.06
N GLU A 160 9.26 12.74 19.26
CA GLU A 160 8.71 14.06 18.99
C GLU A 160 8.37 14.19 17.51
N PRO A 161 7.16 14.70 17.16
CA PRO A 161 6.76 14.91 15.78
C PRO A 161 7.69 15.88 15.04
N VAL A 162 7.94 15.60 13.78
CA VAL A 162 8.82 16.41 12.94
C VAL A 162 8.04 17.02 11.79
N GLU A 163 8.14 18.34 11.64
CA GLU A 163 7.59 19.07 10.50
C GLU A 163 8.58 19.03 9.34
N VAL A 164 8.12 18.55 8.18
CA VAL A 164 8.89 18.47 6.94
C VAL A 164 8.21 19.33 5.88
N ARG A 165 8.94 20.30 5.31
CA ARG A 165 8.45 21.30 4.36
C ARG A 165 8.84 20.94 2.93
N ALA A 166 8.19 21.58 1.95
CA ALA A 166 8.53 21.45 0.55
C ALA A 166 10.04 21.61 0.30
N GLY A 167 10.62 20.67 -0.44
CA GLY A 167 12.06 20.57 -0.71
C GLY A 167 12.87 19.87 0.39
N GLN A 168 12.27 19.52 1.53
CA GLN A 168 12.92 18.75 2.58
C GLN A 168 12.56 17.26 2.49
N SER A 169 13.45 16.43 3.03
CA SER A 169 13.27 14.98 3.13
C SER A 169 13.45 14.52 4.55
N ALA A 170 12.75 13.45 4.92
CA ALA A 170 12.93 12.76 6.18
C ALA A 170 13.03 11.25 5.94
N MET A 171 13.78 10.55 6.78
CA MET A 171 13.85 9.10 6.84
C MET A 171 13.55 8.64 8.26
N PHE A 172 12.74 7.61 8.40
CA PHE A 172 12.35 7.10 9.73
C PHE A 172 12.11 5.59 9.69
N ARG A 173 12.00 5.03 10.90
CA ARG A 173 11.59 3.64 11.10
C ARG A 173 10.10 3.52 10.87
N ALA A 174 9.71 2.60 10.01
CA ALA A 174 8.32 2.29 9.73
C ALA A 174 7.85 1.00 10.44
N ASP A 175 8.72 0.33 11.18
CA ASP A 175 8.39 -0.82 12.03
C ASP A 175 7.85 -0.41 13.42
N GLU A 176 7.41 0.84 13.55
CA GLU A 176 6.62 1.40 14.64
C GLU A 176 5.36 2.08 14.07
N PRO A 177 4.26 2.19 14.85
CA PRO A 177 3.09 2.96 14.41
C PRO A 177 3.51 4.39 14.09
N HIS A 178 3.04 4.92 12.96
CA HIS A 178 3.43 6.25 12.50
C HIS A 178 2.26 6.97 11.80
N SER A 179 2.40 8.28 11.64
CA SER A 179 1.38 9.07 10.94
C SER A 179 1.98 10.23 10.14
N TYR A 180 1.21 10.65 9.13
CA TYR A 180 1.43 11.84 8.31
C TYR A 180 0.24 12.77 8.51
N ARG A 181 0.48 14.00 8.95
CA ARG A 181 -0.57 14.98 9.20
C ARG A 181 -0.28 16.29 8.49
N ASN A 182 -1.29 16.84 7.88
CA ASN A 182 -1.24 18.20 7.32
C ASN A 182 -1.92 19.16 8.28
N ASP A 183 -1.13 19.89 9.04
CA ASP A 183 -1.60 20.90 10.00
C ASP A 183 -1.85 22.27 9.37
N THR A 184 -1.74 22.39 8.04
CA THR A 184 -1.88 23.65 7.32
C THR A 184 -3.28 23.80 6.71
N ASP A 185 -3.58 24.96 6.17
CA ASP A 185 -4.83 25.29 5.47
C ASP A 185 -4.75 25.01 3.95
N THR A 186 -3.63 24.50 3.47
CA THR A 186 -3.40 24.19 2.05
C THR A 186 -3.10 22.70 1.86
N THR A 187 -3.33 22.19 0.64
CA THR A 187 -3.01 20.80 0.29
C THR A 187 -1.51 20.56 0.34
N THR A 188 -1.12 19.48 1.00
CA THR A 188 0.26 18.98 1.04
C THR A 188 0.41 17.79 0.11
N ARG A 189 1.56 17.73 -0.61
CA ARG A 189 1.95 16.58 -1.45
C ARG A 189 3.36 16.14 -1.12
N PHE A 190 3.55 14.83 -1.08
CA PHE A 190 4.86 14.23 -0.88
C PHE A 190 4.99 12.90 -1.61
N VAL A 191 6.22 12.56 -1.96
CA VAL A 191 6.59 11.23 -2.46
C VAL A 191 7.14 10.43 -1.29
N LEU A 192 6.75 9.18 -1.19
CA LEU A 192 7.13 8.26 -0.12
C LEU A 192 7.74 6.99 -0.74
N ALA A 193 9.00 6.72 -0.43
CA ALA A 193 9.61 5.43 -0.71
C ALA A 193 9.53 4.55 0.55
N VAL A 194 8.97 3.37 0.38
CA VAL A 194 8.83 2.35 1.44
C VAL A 194 9.79 1.20 1.13
N HIS A 195 10.65 0.88 2.08
CA HIS A 195 11.44 -0.35 2.07
C HIS A 195 10.87 -1.29 3.13
N GLU A 196 10.28 -2.39 2.70
CA GLU A 196 9.73 -3.43 3.56
C GLU A 196 10.47 -4.74 3.30
N PRO A 197 11.43 -5.14 4.16
CA PRO A 197 12.22 -6.35 3.93
C PRO A 197 11.33 -7.57 3.80
N SER A 198 11.62 -8.43 2.80
CA SER A 198 11.01 -9.76 2.72
C SER A 198 11.35 -10.52 3.99
N GLY A 199 10.39 -11.23 4.56
CA GLY A 199 10.63 -12.06 5.74
C GLY A 199 11.75 -13.06 5.42
N GLY A 200 12.84 -12.99 6.17
CA GLY A 200 13.88 -14.00 6.10
C GLY A 200 13.31 -15.36 6.53
N VAL A 201 13.57 -16.38 5.71
CA VAL A 201 13.32 -17.79 6.04
C VAL A 201 14.23 -18.21 7.18
#